data_679c48fbd7aef4eeb1a68fd4f34ade3e
#
_entry.id   679c48fbd7aef4eeb1a68fd4f34ade3e
#
_cell.length_a   1.000
_cell.length_b   1.000
_cell.length_c   1.000
_cell.angle_alpha   90.00
_cell.angle_beta   90.00
_cell.angle_gamma   90.00
#
_symmetry.space_group_name_H-M   'P 1'
#
loop_
_entity.id
_entity.type
_entity.pdbx_description
1 polymer ?
#
loop_
_entity_poly.entity_id
_entity_poly.type
_entity_poly.pdbx_seq_one_letter_code
_entity_poly.pdbx_strand_id
1 'polypeptide(L)'
;MRHQRTILAAGILATALALSACSGAGDSQNTGSTGAGSDVDAATATSAEAFGGLDALVAAAKAEGQLNVIALPDTWANYGEIKKKFEDTYGITVNSADPDVSSAEEIQAADNLRGQDTAPDVFDLGTAVTLASTDYFAPYQVANWSEIPDGNKESTGLYVNDYTGAMSIGYDSTSVPEPTSLDDLLGDDYRGAVALNGDPTQAGAAFAAVGLAAVQSGGTLDDFTPGIDFFRKLNKAGNFIPVDATPATIASGETKVVFDWSYNNLAVSKDVDGWKTTVLPGTAYTSYYNQAISKDAPHPAAARLWQEFLYSADAQNLFIVGGAYPVTLQAMTDAGTADTDALAAIGELSADQVTPTDAQAEAASALLASDWAGAVG
;
A
#
# COMPACT_ATOMS: atom_id res chain seq x y z
N MET A 1 55.89 -29.88 -13.25
CA MET A 1 55.88 -30.64 -14.50
C MET A 1 54.80 -30.05 -15.34
N ARG A 2 55.12 -29.10 -16.27
CA ARG A 2 55.46 -29.30 -17.70
C ARG A 2 54.38 -30.22 -18.33
N HIS A 3 53.59 -29.84 -19.34
CA HIS A 3 53.82 -29.19 -20.63
C HIS A 3 52.45 -28.76 -21.23
N GLN A 4 52.33 -27.68 -21.86
CA GLN A 4 52.51 -27.18 -23.28
C GLN A 4 51.16 -27.31 -24.04
N ARG A 5 50.62 -26.17 -24.44
CA ARG A 5 50.62 -25.41 -25.74
C ARG A 5 50.31 -26.28 -26.97
N THR A 6 49.24 -25.90 -27.69
CA THR A 6 49.38 -25.69 -29.13
C THR A 6 48.27 -24.72 -29.68
N ILE A 7 48.72 -23.73 -30.38
CA ILE A 7 48.02 -22.72 -31.22
C ILE A 7 47.94 -23.31 -32.61
N LEU A 8 46.84 -23.11 -33.35
CA LEU A 8 46.95 -22.94 -34.81
C LEU A 8 45.78 -22.09 -35.35
N ALA A 9 46.17 -21.24 -36.23
CA ALA A 9 45.52 -20.09 -36.80
C ALA A 9 44.90 -20.32 -38.19
N ALA A 10 44.08 -19.37 -38.57
CA ALA A 10 43.90 -18.76 -39.90
C ALA A 10 43.01 -19.44 -40.93
N GLY A 11 42.15 -18.64 -41.51
CA GLY A 11 41.49 -18.85 -42.80
C GLY A 11 40.47 -17.79 -43.13
N ILE A 12 40.95 -16.66 -43.69
CA ILE A 12 40.17 -15.57 -44.30
C ILE A 12 39.74 -16.01 -45.69
N LEU A 13 38.47 -15.80 -46.09
CA LEU A 13 38.14 -15.54 -47.48
C LEU A 13 36.93 -14.62 -47.59
N ALA A 14 37.14 -13.46 -48.11
CA ALA A 14 36.17 -12.47 -48.57
C ALA A 14 35.85 -12.73 -50.04
N THR A 15 34.56 -12.59 -50.42
CA THR A 15 34.21 -12.26 -51.82
C THR A 15 32.94 -11.40 -51.84
N ALA A 16 33.08 -10.32 -52.59
CA ALA A 16 32.11 -9.26 -52.78
C ALA A 16 31.33 -9.38 -54.10
N LEU A 17 30.26 -8.57 -54.19
CA LEU A 17 29.60 -8.03 -55.41
C LEU A 17 28.61 -8.91 -56.20
N ALA A 18 27.35 -8.45 -56.31
CA ALA A 18 26.89 -7.67 -57.47
C ALA A 18 25.44 -7.13 -57.28
N LEU A 19 25.28 -5.85 -57.61
CA LEU A 19 24.00 -5.16 -57.85
C LEU A 19 23.37 -5.68 -59.15
N SER A 20 22.02 -5.78 -59.17
CA SER A 20 21.23 -5.49 -60.35
C SER A 20 19.84 -5.01 -59.98
N ALA A 21 19.52 -3.82 -60.37
CA ALA A 21 18.19 -3.23 -60.40
C ALA A 21 17.47 -3.71 -61.67
N CYS A 22 16.17 -4.00 -61.60
CA CYS A 22 15.21 -3.77 -62.68
C CYS A 22 13.77 -3.73 -62.15
N SER A 23 13.10 -2.68 -62.55
CA SER A 23 11.74 -2.28 -62.39
C SER A 23 10.70 -3.27 -62.93
N GLY A 24 9.56 -3.35 -62.27
CA GLY A 24 8.34 -4.00 -62.79
C GLY A 24 7.15 -3.64 -61.88
N ALA A 25 6.26 -2.78 -62.40
CA ALA A 25 4.99 -2.44 -61.78
C ALA A 25 4.05 -3.62 -61.80
N GLY A 26 3.36 -3.86 -60.67
CA GLY A 26 2.30 -4.83 -60.55
C GLY A 26 1.47 -4.51 -59.29
N ASP A 27 0.33 -3.87 -59.49
CA ASP A 27 -0.71 -3.67 -58.50
C ASP A 27 -1.12 -5.01 -57.88
N SER A 28 -0.98 -5.13 -56.58
CA SER A 28 -1.68 -6.11 -55.77
C SER A 28 -1.99 -5.44 -54.43
N GLN A 29 -3.23 -5.03 -54.26
CA GLN A 29 -3.80 -4.62 -52.97
C GLN A 29 -3.65 -5.81 -52.00
N ASN A 30 -2.65 -5.75 -51.16
CA ASN A 30 -2.58 -6.57 -49.96
C ASN A 30 -3.05 -5.68 -48.77
N THR A 31 -4.32 -5.85 -48.40
CA THR A 31 -4.85 -5.31 -47.14
C THR A 31 -4.18 -6.07 -46.00
N GLY A 32 -2.93 -5.74 -45.74
CA GLY A 32 -2.25 -6.09 -44.51
C GLY A 32 -2.75 -5.17 -43.43
N SER A 33 -3.52 -5.74 -42.51
CA SER A 33 -3.81 -5.15 -41.23
C SER A 33 -2.47 -4.78 -40.57
N THR A 34 -2.09 -3.53 -40.68
CA THR A 34 -1.04 -2.96 -39.82
C THR A 34 -1.68 -2.80 -38.46
N GLY A 35 -1.46 -3.77 -37.58
CA GLY A 35 -1.54 -3.52 -36.16
C GLY A 35 -0.56 -2.40 -35.86
N ALA A 36 -1.06 -1.18 -35.66
CA ALA A 36 -0.34 -0.12 -35.08
C ALA A 36 -0.07 -0.48 -33.61
N GLY A 37 1.01 -1.20 -33.34
CA GLY A 37 1.64 -1.16 -32.05
C GLY A 37 2.21 0.26 -31.95
N SER A 38 1.49 1.16 -31.30
CA SER A 38 2.10 2.38 -30.80
C SER A 38 3.23 1.94 -29.88
N ASP A 39 4.47 2.36 -30.15
CA ASP A 39 5.57 2.25 -29.21
C ASP A 39 5.25 3.20 -28.02
N VAL A 40 4.33 2.76 -27.16
CA VAL A 40 3.98 3.48 -25.94
C VAL A 40 5.10 3.21 -24.95
N ASP A 41 5.73 4.25 -24.47
CA ASP A 41 6.59 4.16 -23.31
C ASP A 41 5.71 3.98 -22.05
N ALA A 42 5.56 2.74 -21.61
CA ALA A 42 4.74 2.40 -20.46
C ALA A 42 5.16 3.15 -19.19
N ALA A 43 6.45 3.46 -19.03
CA ALA A 43 6.96 4.16 -17.86
C ALA A 43 6.46 5.62 -17.76
N THR A 44 6.12 6.25 -18.88
CA THR A 44 5.66 7.65 -18.95
C THR A 44 4.17 7.80 -19.22
N ALA A 45 3.44 6.71 -19.43
CA ALA A 45 2.01 6.75 -19.66
C ALA A 45 1.26 7.20 -18.39
N THR A 46 0.33 8.16 -18.54
CA THR A 46 -0.41 8.78 -17.43
C THR A 46 -1.87 8.35 -17.34
N SER A 47 -2.35 7.50 -18.26
CA SER A 47 -3.68 6.90 -18.26
C SER A 47 -3.73 5.69 -19.19
N ALA A 48 -4.80 4.91 -19.15
CA ALA A 48 -5.04 3.80 -20.06
C ALA A 48 -5.15 4.26 -21.52
N GLU A 49 -5.67 5.47 -21.78
CA GLU A 49 -5.78 6.04 -23.13
C GLU A 49 -4.41 6.23 -23.80
N ALA A 50 -3.36 6.48 -23.02
CA ALA A 50 -2.00 6.57 -23.55
C ALA A 50 -1.52 5.27 -24.21
N PHE A 51 -2.04 4.12 -23.76
CA PHE A 51 -1.81 2.81 -24.40
C PHE A 51 -2.70 2.54 -25.60
N GLY A 52 -3.75 3.34 -25.82
CA GLY A 52 -4.83 3.08 -26.77
C GLY A 52 -6.06 2.44 -26.13
N GLY A 53 -6.20 2.55 -24.81
CA GLY A 53 -7.30 2.02 -24.00
C GLY A 53 -6.91 0.84 -23.11
N LEU A 54 -7.83 0.44 -22.24
CA LEU A 54 -7.60 -0.59 -21.22
C LEU A 54 -7.16 -1.93 -21.82
N ASP A 55 -7.74 -2.37 -22.93
CA ASP A 55 -7.36 -3.64 -23.57
C ASP A 55 -5.88 -3.65 -24.03
N ALA A 56 -5.39 -2.50 -24.50
CA ALA A 56 -3.99 -2.36 -24.91
C ALA A 56 -3.05 -2.31 -23.68
N LEU A 57 -3.45 -1.67 -22.59
CA LEU A 57 -2.74 -1.72 -21.32
C LEU A 57 -2.67 -3.17 -20.78
N VAL A 58 -3.79 -3.91 -20.80
CA VAL A 58 -3.83 -5.32 -20.40
C VAL A 58 -2.86 -6.16 -21.24
N ALA A 59 -2.82 -5.93 -22.56
CA ALA A 59 -1.89 -6.64 -23.44
C ALA A 59 -0.42 -6.33 -23.13
N ALA A 60 -0.09 -5.07 -22.85
CA ALA A 60 1.25 -4.63 -22.45
C ALA A 60 1.66 -5.24 -21.10
N ALA A 61 0.81 -5.16 -20.09
CA ALA A 61 1.06 -5.75 -18.78
C ALA A 61 1.23 -7.29 -18.83
N LYS A 62 0.43 -7.97 -19.64
CA LYS A 62 0.61 -9.43 -19.88
C LYS A 62 1.93 -9.76 -20.58
N ALA A 63 2.46 -8.87 -21.38
CA ALA A 63 3.77 -9.07 -22.01
C ALA A 63 4.92 -8.92 -20.99
N GLU A 64 4.76 -8.09 -19.95
CA GLU A 64 5.67 -8.02 -18.80
C GLU A 64 5.53 -9.26 -17.91
N GLY A 65 4.32 -9.78 -17.74
CA GLY A 65 4.02 -11.08 -17.13
C GLY A 65 4.10 -11.15 -15.60
N GLN A 66 4.56 -10.11 -14.94
CA GLN A 66 4.69 -10.03 -13.47
C GLN A 66 4.46 -8.62 -12.94
N LEU A 67 4.17 -8.55 -11.64
CA LEU A 67 4.05 -7.34 -10.84
C LEU A 67 4.76 -7.56 -9.51
N ASN A 68 5.61 -6.65 -9.08
CA ASN A 68 6.25 -6.69 -7.78
C ASN A 68 5.54 -5.74 -6.82
N VAL A 69 4.94 -6.31 -5.78
CA VAL A 69 4.37 -5.56 -4.65
C VAL A 69 5.23 -5.75 -3.40
N ILE A 70 5.17 -4.80 -2.49
CA ILE A 70 5.90 -4.81 -1.22
C ILE A 70 4.95 -4.37 -0.10
N ALA A 71 5.21 -4.79 1.14
CA ALA A 71 4.43 -4.40 2.32
C ALA A 71 2.92 -4.68 2.23
N LEU A 72 2.51 -5.71 1.47
CA LEU A 72 1.11 -6.12 1.32
C LEU A 72 0.88 -7.51 1.91
N PRO A 73 0.78 -7.66 3.26
CA PRO A 73 0.45 -8.94 3.88
C PRO A 73 -0.95 -9.40 3.46
N ASP A 74 -1.14 -10.71 3.31
CA ASP A 74 -2.40 -11.29 2.83
C ASP A 74 -3.61 -10.91 3.71
N THR A 75 -3.39 -10.74 5.01
CA THR A 75 -4.42 -10.38 5.98
C THR A 75 -4.72 -8.90 6.09
N TRP A 76 -3.84 -8.03 5.55
CA TRP A 76 -4.01 -6.58 5.58
C TRP A 76 -5.07 -6.16 4.56
N ALA A 77 -6.19 -5.59 5.03
CA ALA A 77 -7.30 -5.13 4.20
C ALA A 77 -7.71 -6.10 3.07
N ASN A 78 -7.48 -7.43 3.28
CA ASN A 78 -7.78 -8.49 2.33
C ASN A 78 -6.88 -8.55 1.08
N TYR A 79 -5.65 -8.04 1.15
CA TYR A 79 -4.73 -8.04 0.00
C TYR A 79 -4.44 -9.44 -0.55
N GLY A 80 -4.56 -10.50 0.25
CA GLY A 80 -4.42 -11.88 -0.26
C GLY A 80 -5.42 -12.20 -1.37
N GLU A 81 -6.70 -11.91 -1.15
CA GLU A 81 -7.75 -12.11 -2.16
C GLU A 81 -7.65 -11.10 -3.31
N ILE A 82 -7.23 -9.86 -3.04
CA ILE A 82 -7.03 -8.82 -4.05
C ILE A 82 -5.92 -9.23 -5.01
N LYS A 83 -4.75 -9.63 -4.51
CA LYS A 83 -3.63 -10.14 -5.32
C LYS A 83 -4.06 -11.34 -6.15
N LYS A 84 -4.70 -12.32 -5.49
CA LYS A 84 -5.21 -13.51 -6.17
C LYS A 84 -6.22 -13.17 -7.27
N LYS A 85 -7.14 -12.26 -7.03
CA LYS A 85 -8.14 -11.84 -8.03
C LYS A 85 -7.48 -11.17 -9.23
N PHE A 86 -6.43 -10.37 -9.01
CA PHE A 86 -5.63 -9.78 -10.09
C PHE A 86 -4.95 -10.87 -10.93
N GLU A 87 -4.28 -11.83 -10.30
CA GLU A 87 -3.64 -12.95 -10.97
C GLU A 87 -4.64 -13.78 -11.79
N ASP A 88 -5.78 -14.15 -11.18
CA ASP A 88 -6.82 -14.94 -11.82
C ASP A 88 -7.45 -14.20 -13.04
N THR A 89 -7.56 -12.86 -12.94
CA THR A 89 -8.19 -12.04 -14.00
C THR A 89 -7.25 -11.82 -15.19
N TYR A 90 -5.99 -11.53 -14.90
CA TYR A 90 -5.06 -11.09 -15.94
C TYR A 90 -4.00 -12.13 -16.31
N GLY A 91 -3.76 -13.14 -15.47
CA GLY A 91 -2.71 -14.14 -15.69
C GLY A 91 -1.31 -13.55 -15.52
N ILE A 92 -1.17 -12.52 -14.69
CA ILE A 92 0.09 -11.85 -14.34
C ILE A 92 0.47 -12.31 -12.94
N THR A 93 1.72 -12.76 -12.75
CA THR A 93 2.19 -13.21 -11.43
C THR A 93 2.43 -12.01 -10.51
N VAL A 94 1.90 -12.04 -9.30
CA VAL A 94 2.18 -11.02 -8.27
C VAL A 94 3.27 -11.54 -7.33
N ASN A 95 4.45 -10.92 -7.42
CA ASN A 95 5.55 -11.19 -6.50
C ASN A 95 5.39 -10.27 -5.26
N SER A 96 5.06 -10.85 -4.12
CA SER A 96 4.89 -10.12 -2.87
C SER A 96 6.17 -10.23 -2.03
N ALA A 97 6.89 -9.13 -1.85
CA ALA A 97 8.11 -9.06 -1.05
C ALA A 97 7.84 -8.44 0.32
N ASP A 98 8.60 -8.86 1.32
CA ASP A 98 8.70 -8.24 2.64
C ASP A 98 7.34 -7.70 3.17
N PRO A 99 6.35 -8.57 3.41
CA PRO A 99 4.97 -8.15 3.68
C PRO A 99 4.81 -7.32 4.97
N ASP A 100 5.70 -7.47 5.94
CA ASP A 100 5.59 -6.85 7.26
C ASP A 100 6.47 -5.58 7.41
N VAL A 101 7.05 -5.05 6.32
CA VAL A 101 7.86 -3.82 6.40
C VAL A 101 7.01 -2.57 6.45
N SER A 102 7.60 -1.50 6.98
CA SER A 102 6.96 -0.19 7.09
C SER A 102 6.96 0.57 5.77
N SER A 103 6.10 1.59 5.66
CA SER A 103 6.06 2.48 4.49
C SER A 103 7.42 3.13 4.16
N ALA A 104 8.24 3.45 5.18
CA ALA A 104 9.57 4.00 4.95
C ALA A 104 10.53 2.95 4.35
N GLU A 105 10.38 1.67 4.73
CA GLU A 105 11.19 0.58 4.20
C GLU A 105 10.79 0.22 2.76
N GLU A 106 9.54 0.46 2.34
CA GLU A 106 9.15 0.35 0.92
C GLU A 106 9.96 1.31 0.05
N ILE A 107 10.09 2.57 0.47
CA ILE A 107 10.88 3.57 -0.24
C ILE A 107 12.37 3.20 -0.23
N GLN A 108 12.87 2.70 0.90
CA GLN A 108 14.24 2.22 1.00
C GLN A 108 14.51 1.03 0.07
N ALA A 109 13.53 0.11 -0.07
CA ALA A 109 13.64 -1.02 -1.00
C ALA A 109 13.71 -0.54 -2.45
N ALA A 110 12.93 0.49 -2.83
CA ALA A 110 13.01 1.08 -4.16
C ALA A 110 14.40 1.66 -4.47
N ASP A 111 15.04 2.29 -3.47
CA ASP A 111 16.43 2.77 -3.64
C ASP A 111 17.44 1.62 -3.73
N ASN A 112 17.34 0.65 -2.85
CA ASN A 112 18.29 -0.46 -2.76
C ASN A 112 18.24 -1.38 -3.99
N LEU A 113 17.04 -1.54 -4.57
CA LEU A 113 16.79 -2.43 -5.70
C LEU A 113 16.69 -1.70 -7.05
N ARG A 114 16.97 -0.39 -7.08
CA ARG A 114 16.87 0.44 -8.30
C ARG A 114 17.58 -0.21 -9.49
N GLY A 115 16.83 -0.34 -10.58
CA GLY A 115 17.31 -0.95 -11.83
C GLY A 115 17.41 -2.48 -11.81
N GLN A 116 16.93 -3.13 -10.76
CA GLN A 116 16.78 -4.59 -10.69
C GLN A 116 15.34 -4.99 -11.06
N ASP A 117 15.18 -6.17 -11.63
CA ASP A 117 13.89 -6.74 -12.01
C ASP A 117 12.98 -7.06 -10.80
N THR A 118 13.55 -7.07 -9.60
CA THR A 118 12.86 -7.31 -8.31
C THR A 118 12.52 -6.04 -7.55
N ALA A 119 12.80 -4.85 -8.11
CA ALA A 119 12.41 -3.59 -7.48
C ALA A 119 10.88 -3.48 -7.38
N PRO A 120 10.34 -2.76 -6.38
CA PRO A 120 8.90 -2.53 -6.27
C PRO A 120 8.34 -1.78 -7.49
N ASP A 121 7.23 -2.27 -8.03
CA ASP A 121 6.47 -1.60 -9.08
C ASP A 121 5.49 -0.59 -8.52
N VAL A 122 4.92 -0.89 -7.35
CA VAL A 122 3.88 -0.10 -6.69
C VAL A 122 4.14 -0.05 -5.19
N PHE A 123 3.54 0.95 -4.53
CA PHE A 123 3.61 1.21 -3.10
C PHE A 123 2.22 1.37 -2.50
N ASP A 124 2.08 1.01 -1.20
CA ASP A 124 0.89 1.24 -0.36
C ASP A 124 1.30 1.96 0.94
N LEU A 125 1.36 3.27 0.90
CA LEU A 125 2.05 4.09 1.88
C LEU A 125 1.10 4.83 2.83
N GLY A 126 1.50 4.93 4.09
CA GLY A 126 0.91 5.89 5.01
C GLY A 126 1.18 7.34 4.55
N THR A 127 0.20 8.25 4.80
CA THR A 127 0.20 9.62 4.28
C THR A 127 1.50 10.38 4.54
N ALA A 128 2.07 10.27 5.74
CA ALA A 128 3.28 11.00 6.10
C ALA A 128 4.49 10.62 5.23
N VAL A 129 4.67 9.31 4.95
CA VAL A 129 5.73 8.81 4.08
C VAL A 129 5.45 9.13 2.62
N THR A 130 4.18 9.06 2.20
CA THR A 130 3.75 9.45 0.84
C THR A 130 4.19 10.88 0.52
N LEU A 131 3.85 11.83 1.40
CA LEU A 131 4.17 13.25 1.20
C LEU A 131 5.68 13.53 1.16
N ALA A 132 6.45 12.80 1.96
CA ALA A 132 7.91 12.91 1.97
C ALA A 132 8.59 12.24 0.76
N SER A 133 7.85 11.44 -0.04
CA SER A 133 8.42 10.54 -1.05
C SER A 133 7.89 10.78 -2.47
N THR A 134 7.24 11.91 -2.75
CA THR A 134 6.61 12.18 -4.06
C THR A 134 7.59 12.11 -5.23
N ASP A 135 8.88 12.34 -5.02
CA ASP A 135 9.94 12.21 -6.04
C ASP A 135 10.17 10.76 -6.51
N TYR A 136 9.58 9.76 -5.83
CA TYR A 136 9.67 8.35 -6.19
C TYR A 136 8.53 7.89 -7.11
N PHE A 137 7.50 8.71 -7.32
CA PHE A 137 6.27 8.28 -7.96
C PHE A 137 6.17 8.70 -9.41
N ALA A 138 5.48 7.88 -10.22
CA ALA A 138 5.05 8.18 -11.57
C ALA A 138 3.56 8.56 -11.57
N PRO A 139 3.16 9.64 -12.25
CA PRO A 139 1.77 10.06 -12.28
C PRO A 139 0.92 9.10 -13.12
N TYR A 140 -0.27 8.74 -12.60
CA TYR A 140 -1.25 7.96 -13.34
C TYR A 140 -2.67 8.23 -12.85
N GLN A 141 -3.59 8.47 -13.78
CA GLN A 141 -5.01 8.67 -13.52
C GLN A 141 -5.79 7.47 -14.05
N VAL A 142 -6.45 6.76 -13.15
CA VAL A 142 -7.28 5.59 -13.48
C VAL A 142 -8.53 5.97 -14.27
N ALA A 143 -9.15 5.03 -14.98
CA ALA A 143 -10.31 5.29 -15.83
C ALA A 143 -11.51 5.89 -15.05
N ASN A 144 -11.71 5.48 -13.79
CA ASN A 144 -12.76 6.01 -12.92
C ASN A 144 -12.28 7.17 -12.00
N TRP A 145 -11.29 7.95 -12.45
CA TRP A 145 -10.71 9.07 -11.71
C TRP A 145 -11.74 10.05 -11.13
N SER A 146 -12.84 10.28 -11.87
CA SER A 146 -13.91 11.19 -11.44
C SER A 146 -14.77 10.65 -10.28
N GLU A 147 -14.72 9.35 -9.99
CA GLU A 147 -15.44 8.71 -8.90
C GLU A 147 -14.72 8.83 -7.57
N ILE A 148 -13.42 9.14 -7.61
CA ILE A 148 -12.60 9.36 -6.43
C ILE A 148 -12.77 10.82 -6.00
N PRO A 149 -13.11 11.11 -4.72
CA PRO A 149 -13.26 12.47 -4.23
C PRO A 149 -11.97 13.28 -4.41
N ASP A 150 -12.09 14.59 -4.70
CA ASP A 150 -10.93 15.44 -4.96
C ASP A 150 -9.95 15.55 -3.77
N GLY A 151 -10.46 15.41 -2.54
CA GLY A 151 -9.62 15.38 -1.34
C GLY A 151 -8.86 14.06 -1.11
N ASN A 152 -9.10 13.05 -1.95
CA ASN A 152 -8.53 11.71 -1.81
C ASN A 152 -7.60 11.32 -2.98
N LYS A 153 -7.11 12.30 -3.74
CA LYS A 153 -6.22 12.09 -4.88
C LYS A 153 -5.31 13.30 -5.09
N GLU A 154 -4.05 13.05 -5.38
CA GLU A 154 -3.15 14.10 -5.84
C GLU A 154 -3.52 14.47 -7.29
N SER A 155 -3.61 15.75 -7.60
CA SER A 155 -4.25 16.27 -8.83
C SER A 155 -3.62 15.77 -10.14
N THR A 156 -2.36 15.38 -10.13
CA THR A 156 -1.64 14.83 -11.29
C THR A 156 -1.64 13.29 -11.32
N GLY A 157 -2.07 12.66 -10.22
CA GLY A 157 -2.09 11.21 -10.07
C GLY A 157 -0.79 10.61 -9.55
N LEU A 158 0.07 11.39 -8.88
CA LEU A 158 1.27 10.85 -8.25
C LEU A 158 0.93 9.81 -7.17
N TYR A 159 -0.15 10.05 -6.42
CA TYR A 159 -0.71 9.10 -5.47
C TYR A 159 -2.22 9.27 -5.34
N VAL A 160 -2.87 8.23 -4.89
CA VAL A 160 -4.33 8.19 -4.72
C VAL A 160 -4.64 7.41 -3.45
N ASN A 161 -5.57 7.93 -2.62
CA ASN A 161 -6.09 7.15 -1.50
C ASN A 161 -6.86 5.93 -2.02
N ASP A 162 -6.81 4.82 -1.31
CA ASP A 162 -7.48 3.59 -1.72
C ASP A 162 -8.56 3.12 -0.73
N TYR A 163 -8.24 2.96 0.54
CA TYR A 163 -9.18 2.54 1.59
C TYR A 163 -8.88 3.20 2.93
N THR A 164 -9.84 3.18 3.83
CA THR A 164 -9.73 3.71 5.19
C THR A 164 -10.36 2.77 6.22
N GLY A 165 -10.09 3.04 7.48
CA GLY A 165 -10.70 2.43 8.65
C GLY A 165 -10.51 3.30 9.88
N ALA A 166 -11.16 2.93 10.99
CA ALA A 166 -10.91 3.59 12.27
C ALA A 166 -9.68 3.00 12.94
N MET A 167 -8.86 3.85 13.56
CA MET A 167 -7.84 3.38 14.50
C MET A 167 -8.53 2.71 15.68
N SER A 168 -8.07 1.52 16.04
CA SER A 168 -8.67 0.66 17.04
C SER A 168 -7.62 0.09 17.99
N ILE A 169 -8.08 -0.59 19.04
CA ILE A 169 -7.23 -1.37 19.92
C ILE A 169 -7.62 -2.84 19.77
N GLY A 170 -6.68 -3.64 19.29
CA GLY A 170 -6.74 -5.09 19.38
C GLY A 170 -6.20 -5.55 20.73
N TYR A 171 -6.83 -6.56 21.34
CA TYR A 171 -6.39 -7.07 22.63
C TYR A 171 -6.72 -8.55 22.81
N ASP A 172 -5.85 -9.25 23.51
CA ASP A 172 -6.08 -10.62 23.98
C ASP A 172 -6.98 -10.61 25.22
N SER A 173 -8.28 -10.86 25.03
CA SER A 173 -9.29 -10.85 26.10
C SER A 173 -9.09 -11.95 27.15
N THR A 174 -8.19 -12.90 26.92
CA THR A 174 -7.82 -13.93 27.91
C THR A 174 -6.71 -13.47 28.86
N SER A 175 -5.97 -12.43 28.47
CA SER A 175 -4.79 -11.92 29.19
C SER A 175 -5.03 -10.56 29.81
N VAL A 176 -5.84 -9.68 29.18
CA VAL A 176 -6.10 -8.32 29.65
C VAL A 176 -7.60 -8.00 29.56
N PRO A 177 -8.13 -7.09 30.38
CA PRO A 177 -9.51 -6.61 30.25
C PRO A 177 -9.68 -5.77 28.95
N GLU A 178 -10.94 -5.57 28.55
CA GLU A 178 -11.27 -4.66 27.46
C GLU A 178 -10.93 -3.21 27.83
N PRO A 179 -10.09 -2.52 27.02
CA PRO A 179 -9.86 -1.08 27.23
C PRO A 179 -11.08 -0.29 26.73
N THR A 180 -11.57 0.63 27.55
CA THR A 180 -12.69 1.52 27.24
C THR A 180 -12.27 2.98 27.11
N SER A 181 -11.03 3.27 27.47
CA SER A 181 -10.38 4.59 27.35
C SER A 181 -8.87 4.44 27.24
N LEU A 182 -8.18 5.50 26.82
CA LEU A 182 -6.71 5.54 26.86
C LEU A 182 -6.17 5.44 28.30
N ASP A 183 -6.89 5.99 29.27
CA ASP A 183 -6.47 5.98 30.68
C ASP A 183 -6.44 4.55 31.25
N ASP A 184 -7.30 3.64 30.78
CA ASP A 184 -7.27 2.24 31.20
C ASP A 184 -5.93 1.59 30.90
N LEU A 185 -5.34 1.91 29.74
CA LEU A 185 -4.05 1.36 29.31
C LEU A 185 -2.88 1.76 30.20
N LEU A 186 -3.04 2.81 31.04
CA LEU A 186 -2.05 3.21 32.03
C LEU A 186 -2.13 2.36 33.32
N GLY A 187 -3.14 1.53 33.45
CA GLY A 187 -3.37 0.64 34.60
C GLY A 187 -2.40 -0.54 34.68
N ASP A 188 -2.31 -1.14 35.87
CA ASP A 188 -1.43 -2.29 36.14
C ASP A 188 -1.81 -3.55 35.32
N ASP A 189 -3.06 -3.69 34.89
CA ASP A 189 -3.54 -4.82 34.08
C ASP A 189 -2.88 -4.89 32.69
N TYR A 190 -2.33 -3.77 32.21
CA TYR A 190 -1.67 -3.65 30.91
C TYR A 190 -0.14 -3.61 30.99
N ARG A 191 0.44 -3.98 32.12
CA ARG A 191 1.90 -3.95 32.31
C ARG A 191 2.62 -4.85 31.30
N GLY A 192 3.53 -4.24 30.50
CA GLY A 192 4.30 -4.93 29.47
C GLY A 192 3.43 -5.55 28.37
N ALA A 193 2.30 -4.90 28.02
CA ALA A 193 1.32 -5.47 27.11
C ALA A 193 1.09 -4.68 25.83
N VAL A 194 1.33 -3.36 25.84
CA VAL A 194 0.89 -2.45 24.76
C VAL A 194 2.01 -2.21 23.75
N ALA A 195 1.75 -2.52 22.50
CA ALA A 195 2.63 -2.28 21.37
C ALA A 195 1.98 -1.38 20.31
N LEU A 196 2.77 -0.92 19.36
CA LEU A 196 2.34 -0.30 18.12
C LEU A 196 2.62 -1.24 16.94
N ASN A 197 1.88 -1.06 15.86
CA ASN A 197 2.21 -1.65 14.57
C ASN A 197 3.25 -0.74 13.88
N GLY A 198 4.52 -0.93 14.25
CA GLY A 198 5.68 -0.19 13.75
C GLY A 198 6.10 1.04 14.56
N ASP A 199 7.11 1.72 14.05
CA ASP A 199 7.57 3.02 14.56
C ASP A 199 6.75 4.16 13.94
N PRO A 200 6.19 5.10 14.71
CA PRO A 200 5.34 6.17 14.19
C PRO A 200 6.07 7.17 13.28
N THR A 201 7.40 7.14 13.23
CA THR A 201 8.19 7.94 12.28
C THR A 201 8.36 7.25 10.93
N GLN A 202 7.93 5.96 10.80
CA GLN A 202 8.17 5.11 9.64
C GLN A 202 6.90 4.38 9.15
N ALA A 203 5.97 4.07 10.08
CA ALA A 203 4.78 3.26 9.83
C ALA A 203 3.49 4.06 9.98
N GLY A 204 2.58 3.98 8.99
CA GLY A 204 1.31 4.71 8.97
C GLY A 204 0.37 4.34 10.11
N ALA A 205 0.27 3.06 10.48
CA ALA A 205 -0.58 2.61 11.58
C ALA A 205 -0.09 3.17 12.94
N ALA A 206 1.21 3.12 13.21
CA ALA A 206 1.78 3.68 14.42
C ALA A 206 1.66 5.21 14.48
N PHE A 207 1.85 5.92 13.35
CA PHE A 207 1.58 7.35 13.24
C PHE A 207 0.13 7.67 13.64
N ALA A 208 -0.82 6.93 13.09
CA ALA A 208 -2.25 7.10 13.36
C ALA A 208 -2.61 6.79 14.83
N ALA A 209 -1.93 5.83 15.45
CA ALA A 209 -2.10 5.53 16.87
C ALA A 209 -1.72 6.72 17.78
N VAL A 210 -0.62 7.43 17.46
CA VAL A 210 -0.25 8.65 18.18
C VAL A 210 -1.25 9.76 17.90
N GLY A 211 -1.78 9.86 16.67
CA GLY A 211 -2.85 10.79 16.31
C GLY A 211 -4.14 10.54 17.10
N LEU A 212 -4.60 9.28 17.19
CA LEU A 212 -5.73 8.91 18.05
C LEU A 212 -5.48 9.32 19.51
N ALA A 213 -4.29 8.98 20.03
CA ALA A 213 -3.94 9.33 21.39
C ALA A 213 -3.92 10.86 21.61
N ALA A 214 -3.51 11.65 20.61
CA ALA A 214 -3.54 13.11 20.69
C ALA A 214 -4.96 13.64 20.81
N VAL A 215 -5.87 13.25 19.89
CA VAL A 215 -7.25 13.77 19.90
C VAL A 215 -8.04 13.30 21.11
N GLN A 216 -7.84 12.08 21.56
CA GLN A 216 -8.52 11.55 22.76
C GLN A 216 -7.91 12.02 24.08
N SER A 217 -6.69 12.57 24.07
CA SER A 217 -6.09 13.24 25.22
C SER A 217 -6.45 14.74 25.28
N GLY A 218 -7.44 15.19 24.50
CA GLY A 218 -7.91 16.57 24.48
C GLY A 218 -7.09 17.51 23.59
N GLY A 219 -6.20 16.96 22.75
CA GLY A 219 -5.49 17.66 21.69
C GLY A 219 -6.29 17.75 20.39
N THR A 220 -5.60 18.14 19.33
CA THR A 220 -6.14 18.24 17.96
C THR A 220 -5.15 17.65 16.96
N LEU A 221 -5.55 17.53 15.69
CA LEU A 221 -4.65 17.09 14.62
C LEU A 221 -3.53 18.11 14.28
N ASP A 222 -3.63 19.36 14.79
CA ASP A 222 -2.58 20.38 14.60
C ASP A 222 -1.41 20.21 15.60
N ASP A 223 -1.58 19.38 16.64
CA ASP A 223 -0.56 19.16 17.67
C ASP A 223 -0.63 17.74 18.24
N PHE A 224 0.32 16.89 17.85
CA PHE A 224 0.45 15.52 18.36
C PHE A 224 1.17 15.42 19.72
N THR A 225 1.60 16.53 20.33
CA THR A 225 2.26 16.52 21.65
C THR A 225 1.46 15.75 22.71
N PRO A 226 0.11 15.90 22.83
CA PRO A 226 -0.65 15.13 23.82
C PRO A 226 -0.61 13.61 23.58
N GLY A 227 -0.53 13.18 22.32
CA GLY A 227 -0.37 11.76 21.96
C GLY A 227 1.01 11.22 22.33
N ILE A 228 2.07 11.96 22.03
CA ILE A 228 3.45 11.62 22.42
C ILE A 228 3.54 11.55 23.96
N ASP A 229 2.92 12.49 24.66
CA ASP A 229 2.87 12.50 26.13
C ASP A 229 2.11 11.32 26.71
N PHE A 230 1.05 10.85 26.04
CA PHE A 230 0.36 9.63 26.42
C PHE A 230 1.31 8.41 26.35
N PHE A 231 2.01 8.21 25.23
CA PHE A 231 2.96 7.10 25.08
C PHE A 231 4.15 7.23 26.03
N ARG A 232 4.61 8.44 26.34
CA ARG A 232 5.62 8.68 27.39
C ARG A 232 5.14 8.22 28.77
N LYS A 233 3.87 8.47 29.11
CA LYS A 233 3.27 7.98 30.37
C LYS A 233 3.15 6.47 30.36
N LEU A 234 2.72 5.89 29.22
CA LEU A 234 2.58 4.45 29.02
C LEU A 234 3.93 3.73 29.19
N ASN A 235 5.00 4.27 28.59
CA ASN A 235 6.36 3.76 28.75
C ASN A 235 6.85 3.88 30.20
N LYS A 236 6.63 5.02 30.84
CA LYS A 236 7.00 5.23 32.25
C LYS A 236 6.25 4.30 33.22
N ALA A 237 4.99 3.94 32.90
CA ALA A 237 4.24 2.96 33.67
C ALA A 237 4.77 1.53 33.48
N GLY A 238 5.60 1.29 32.46
CA GLY A 238 6.09 -0.03 32.07
C GLY A 238 5.04 -0.86 31.33
N ASN A 239 4.06 -0.22 30.70
CA ASN A 239 2.97 -0.85 29.95
C ASN A 239 3.29 -0.92 28.46
N PHE A 240 4.07 0.04 27.92
CA PHE A 240 4.55 0.03 26.54
C PHE A 240 5.71 -0.98 26.37
N ILE A 241 5.66 -1.74 25.28
CA ILE A 241 6.75 -2.63 24.85
C ILE A 241 7.26 -2.17 23.47
N PRO A 242 8.56 -2.03 23.27
CA PRO A 242 9.15 -1.60 22.00
C PRO A 242 9.28 -2.79 21.03
N VAL A 243 8.15 -3.39 20.70
CA VAL A 243 8.03 -4.51 19.75
C VAL A 243 7.11 -4.07 18.63
N ASP A 244 7.54 -4.26 17.38
CA ASP A 244 6.67 -4.06 16.24
C ASP A 244 5.63 -5.18 16.22
N ALA A 245 4.36 -4.78 16.41
CA ALA A 245 3.26 -5.73 16.45
C ALA A 245 2.99 -6.26 15.04
N THR A 246 3.11 -7.57 14.89
CA THR A 246 2.77 -8.30 13.66
C THR A 246 1.77 -9.42 13.98
N PRO A 247 1.08 -10.01 13.00
CA PRO A 247 0.25 -11.20 13.25
C PRO A 247 1.00 -12.32 13.98
N ALA A 248 2.30 -12.48 13.72
CA ALA A 248 3.13 -13.48 14.36
C ALA A 248 3.39 -13.18 15.85
N THR A 249 3.70 -11.92 16.22
CA THR A 249 3.91 -11.53 17.64
C THR A 249 2.60 -11.58 18.43
N ILE A 250 1.48 -11.32 17.79
CA ILE A 250 0.14 -11.47 18.39
C ILE A 250 -0.16 -12.96 18.61
N ALA A 251 -0.01 -13.79 17.60
CA ALA A 251 -0.29 -15.23 17.70
C ALA A 251 0.61 -15.95 18.71
N SER A 252 1.85 -15.47 18.90
CA SER A 252 2.76 -16.00 19.92
C SER A 252 2.44 -15.53 21.36
N GLY A 253 1.57 -14.51 21.52
CA GLY A 253 1.28 -13.87 22.81
C GLY A 253 2.36 -12.89 23.28
N GLU A 254 3.33 -12.55 22.44
CA GLU A 254 4.32 -11.51 22.73
C GLU A 254 3.66 -10.14 22.78
N THR A 255 2.77 -9.84 21.80
CA THR A 255 1.93 -8.66 21.78
C THR A 255 0.53 -9.00 22.28
N LYS A 256 0.09 -8.40 23.39
CA LYS A 256 -1.23 -8.63 23.98
C LYS A 256 -2.22 -7.52 23.68
N VAL A 257 -1.74 -6.32 23.40
CA VAL A 257 -2.54 -5.14 23.05
C VAL A 257 -1.81 -4.39 21.95
N VAL A 258 -2.52 -4.05 20.88
CA VAL A 258 -1.95 -3.27 19.79
C VAL A 258 -2.89 -2.15 19.35
N PHE A 259 -2.33 -0.98 19.11
CA PHE A 259 -2.99 0.04 18.32
C PHE A 259 -2.80 -0.27 16.85
N ASP A 260 -3.88 -0.58 16.16
CA ASP A 260 -3.89 -0.87 14.73
C ASP A 260 -5.26 -0.53 14.12
N TRP A 261 -5.33 -0.55 12.81
CA TRP A 261 -6.58 -0.33 12.10
C TRP A 261 -7.64 -1.39 12.42
N SER A 262 -8.90 -0.98 12.44
CA SER A 262 -10.03 -1.86 12.77
C SER A 262 -10.11 -3.10 11.88
N TYR A 263 -9.80 -2.96 10.60
CA TYR A 263 -9.79 -4.09 9.65
C TYR A 263 -8.65 -5.09 9.93
N ASN A 264 -7.48 -4.63 10.36
CA ASN A 264 -6.36 -5.52 10.72
C ASN A 264 -6.67 -6.29 12.01
N ASN A 265 -7.12 -5.60 13.05
CA ASN A 265 -7.52 -6.25 14.30
C ASN A 265 -8.68 -7.22 14.08
N LEU A 266 -9.62 -6.91 13.16
CA LEU A 266 -10.69 -7.82 12.76
C LEU A 266 -10.14 -9.06 12.03
N ALA A 267 -9.16 -8.89 11.14
CA ALA A 267 -8.51 -9.99 10.45
C ALA A 267 -7.82 -10.94 11.45
N VAL A 268 -7.03 -10.40 12.37
CA VAL A 268 -6.36 -11.19 13.44
C VAL A 268 -7.36 -11.96 14.29
N SER A 269 -8.54 -11.39 14.57
CA SER A 269 -9.57 -12.06 15.37
C SER A 269 -10.15 -13.34 14.73
N LYS A 270 -9.95 -13.54 13.43
CA LYS A 270 -10.36 -14.75 12.70
C LYS A 270 -9.41 -15.93 12.96
N ASP A 271 -8.14 -15.62 13.24
CA ASP A 271 -7.05 -16.60 13.31
C ASP A 271 -6.52 -16.80 14.74
N VAL A 272 -6.76 -15.84 15.65
CA VAL A 272 -6.26 -15.87 17.03
C VAL A 272 -7.43 -15.91 18.01
N ASP A 273 -7.63 -17.07 18.65
CA ASP A 273 -8.67 -17.24 19.66
C ASP A 273 -8.48 -16.27 20.83
N GLY A 274 -9.56 -15.61 21.22
CA GLY A 274 -9.54 -14.63 22.31
C GLY A 274 -9.15 -13.21 21.88
N TRP A 275 -8.64 -13.01 20.67
CA TRP A 275 -8.38 -11.67 20.15
C TRP A 275 -9.68 -10.91 19.92
N LYS A 276 -9.75 -9.69 20.41
CA LYS A 276 -10.90 -8.78 20.27
C LYS A 276 -10.45 -7.45 19.75
N THR A 277 -11.37 -6.73 19.15
CA THR A 277 -11.17 -5.38 18.64
C THR A 277 -12.14 -4.43 19.32
N THR A 278 -11.64 -3.26 19.75
CA THR A 278 -12.47 -2.17 20.24
C THR A 278 -12.05 -0.86 19.59
N VAL A 279 -13.01 -0.07 19.14
CA VAL A 279 -12.81 1.35 18.80
C VAL A 279 -13.20 2.14 20.03
N LEU A 280 -12.27 2.90 20.58
CA LEU A 280 -12.52 3.67 21.80
C LEU A 280 -13.65 4.68 21.57
N PRO A 281 -14.56 4.88 22.55
CA PRO A 281 -15.59 5.90 22.44
C PRO A 281 -14.99 7.31 22.37
N GLY A 282 -15.71 8.24 21.75
CA GLY A 282 -15.27 9.60 21.50
C GLY A 282 -14.86 9.79 20.03
N THR A 283 -14.00 10.78 19.79
CA THR A 283 -13.55 11.11 18.43
C THR A 283 -12.67 10.00 17.87
N ALA A 284 -13.12 9.37 16.79
CA ALA A 284 -12.35 8.37 16.07
C ALA A 284 -11.29 9.03 15.18
N TYR A 285 -10.12 8.41 15.09
CA TYR A 285 -9.10 8.77 14.12
C TYR A 285 -9.21 7.86 12.90
N THR A 286 -9.28 8.46 11.72
CA THR A 286 -9.27 7.75 10.43
C THR A 286 -8.14 8.29 9.55
N SER A 287 -7.64 7.47 8.66
CA SER A 287 -6.73 7.90 7.59
C SER A 287 -6.82 6.92 6.44
N TYR A 288 -6.40 7.35 5.27
CA TYR A 288 -6.25 6.50 4.10
C TYR A 288 -4.81 6.03 3.95
N TYR A 289 -4.64 4.87 3.32
CA TYR A 289 -3.39 4.54 2.65
C TYR A 289 -3.38 5.13 1.25
N ASN A 290 -2.19 5.19 0.64
CA ASN A 290 -1.98 5.85 -0.62
C ASN A 290 -1.29 4.89 -1.59
N GLN A 291 -1.97 4.57 -2.67
CA GLN A 291 -1.36 3.87 -3.78
C GLN A 291 -0.52 4.82 -4.63
N ALA A 292 0.68 4.38 -4.97
CA ALA A 292 1.56 5.07 -5.88
C ALA A 292 2.28 4.08 -6.81
N ILE A 293 2.59 4.50 -8.02
CA ILE A 293 3.43 3.74 -8.96
C ILE A 293 4.88 4.17 -8.78
N SER A 294 5.80 3.23 -8.66
CA SER A 294 7.23 3.54 -8.69
C SER A 294 7.61 4.14 -10.05
N LYS A 295 8.30 5.29 -10.05
CA LYS A 295 8.80 5.89 -11.29
C LYS A 295 9.87 5.03 -12.00
N ASP A 296 10.53 4.17 -11.22
CA ASP A 296 11.57 3.26 -11.68
C ASP A 296 11.05 1.80 -11.73
N ALA A 297 9.70 1.63 -11.82
CA ALA A 297 9.05 0.32 -11.89
C ALA A 297 9.63 -0.54 -13.00
N PRO A 298 10.12 -1.77 -12.71
CA PRO A 298 10.59 -2.69 -13.75
C PRO A 298 9.46 -3.20 -14.65
N HIS A 299 8.19 -3.21 -14.15
CA HIS A 299 7.00 -3.66 -14.89
C HIS A 299 5.96 -2.52 -14.96
N PRO A 300 6.26 -1.44 -15.72
CA PRO A 300 5.47 -0.21 -15.66
C PRO A 300 4.05 -0.34 -16.22
N ALA A 301 3.78 -1.25 -17.14
CA ALA A 301 2.41 -1.52 -17.61
C ALA A 301 1.62 -2.33 -16.58
N ALA A 302 2.24 -3.33 -15.93
CA ALA A 302 1.61 -4.10 -14.87
C ALA A 302 1.29 -3.23 -13.65
N ALA A 303 2.17 -2.29 -13.28
CA ALA A 303 1.93 -1.30 -12.23
C ALA A 303 0.69 -0.43 -12.52
N ARG A 304 0.51 0.03 -13.75
CA ARG A 304 -0.65 0.82 -14.16
C ARG A 304 -1.93 0.01 -14.22
N LEU A 305 -1.83 -1.23 -14.68
CA LEU A 305 -2.97 -2.16 -14.67
C LEU A 305 -3.39 -2.51 -13.24
N TRP A 306 -2.44 -2.61 -12.29
CA TRP A 306 -2.74 -2.78 -10.88
C TRP A 306 -3.56 -1.61 -10.33
N GLN A 307 -3.22 -0.37 -10.68
CA GLN A 307 -4.02 0.79 -10.27
C GLN A 307 -5.44 0.73 -10.87
N GLU A 308 -5.60 0.45 -12.17
CA GLU A 308 -6.92 0.29 -12.78
C GLU A 308 -7.76 -0.78 -12.09
N PHE A 309 -7.13 -1.89 -11.71
CA PHE A 309 -7.78 -2.98 -11.01
C PHE A 309 -8.17 -2.59 -9.58
N LEU A 310 -7.27 -1.99 -8.80
CA LEU A 310 -7.53 -1.62 -7.40
C LEU A 310 -8.74 -0.67 -7.26
N TYR A 311 -8.91 0.26 -8.20
CA TYR A 311 -10.05 1.20 -8.17
C TYR A 311 -11.29 0.66 -8.91
N SER A 312 -11.26 -0.57 -9.44
CA SER A 312 -12.45 -1.23 -9.95
C SER A 312 -13.43 -1.60 -8.83
N ALA A 313 -14.73 -1.68 -9.15
CA ALA A 313 -15.74 -2.12 -8.17
C ALA A 313 -15.43 -3.52 -7.59
N ASP A 314 -14.85 -4.41 -8.39
CA ASP A 314 -14.46 -5.76 -7.97
C ASP A 314 -13.43 -5.72 -6.83
N ALA A 315 -12.35 -4.95 -6.98
CA ALA A 315 -11.30 -4.86 -5.96
C ALA A 315 -11.75 -4.02 -4.76
N GLN A 316 -12.49 -2.93 -5.00
CA GLN A 316 -13.02 -2.07 -3.93
C GLN A 316 -14.01 -2.83 -3.03
N ASN A 317 -14.80 -3.76 -3.56
CA ASN A 317 -15.63 -4.67 -2.76
C ASN A 317 -14.79 -5.67 -1.93
N LEU A 318 -13.63 -6.09 -2.41
CA LEU A 318 -12.74 -6.95 -1.61
C LEU A 318 -12.17 -6.23 -0.39
N PHE A 319 -11.94 -4.91 -0.45
CA PHE A 319 -11.61 -4.12 0.74
C PHE A 319 -12.76 -4.13 1.76
N ILE A 320 -14.03 -3.99 1.31
CA ILE A 320 -15.19 -4.07 2.21
C ILE A 320 -15.25 -5.43 2.91
N VAL A 321 -15.08 -6.52 2.16
CA VAL A 321 -15.01 -7.89 2.73
C VAL A 321 -13.86 -8.03 3.74
N GLY A 322 -12.76 -7.30 3.52
CA GLY A 322 -11.63 -7.19 4.43
C GLY A 322 -11.88 -6.36 5.69
N GLY A 323 -13.01 -5.64 5.75
CA GLY A 323 -13.35 -4.78 6.89
C GLY A 323 -12.94 -3.32 6.73
N ALA A 324 -12.45 -2.93 5.54
CA ALA A 324 -12.04 -1.56 5.22
C ALA A 324 -13.10 -0.85 4.36
N TYR A 325 -13.07 0.47 4.37
CA TYR A 325 -13.99 1.31 3.61
C TYR A 325 -13.24 1.88 2.40
N PRO A 326 -13.59 1.45 1.17
CA PRO A 326 -12.91 1.90 -0.03
C PRO A 326 -13.16 3.37 -0.35
N VAL A 327 -12.21 4.03 -1.00
CA VAL A 327 -12.31 5.46 -1.34
C VAL A 327 -13.45 5.77 -2.30
N THR A 328 -13.85 4.81 -3.15
CA THR A 328 -14.96 4.97 -4.11
C THR A 328 -16.31 4.54 -3.54
N LEU A 329 -16.43 4.26 -2.23
CA LEU A 329 -17.62 3.71 -1.59
C LEU A 329 -18.90 4.50 -1.92
N GLN A 330 -18.85 5.82 -1.93
CA GLN A 330 -20.03 6.63 -2.25
C GLN A 330 -20.47 6.43 -3.70
N ALA A 331 -19.53 6.47 -4.65
CA ALA A 331 -19.83 6.23 -6.07
C ALA A 331 -20.36 4.81 -6.31
N MET A 332 -19.79 3.82 -5.64
CA MET A 332 -20.25 2.42 -5.70
C MET A 332 -21.67 2.26 -5.12
N THR A 333 -21.97 2.97 -4.03
CA THR A 333 -23.30 2.97 -3.42
C THR A 333 -24.34 3.59 -4.35
N ASP A 334 -24.02 4.73 -4.94
CA ASP A 334 -24.89 5.45 -5.88
C ASP A 334 -25.14 4.63 -7.17
N ALA A 335 -24.13 3.89 -7.62
CA ALA A 335 -24.21 2.98 -8.76
C ALA A 335 -24.86 1.62 -8.44
N GLY A 336 -25.04 1.29 -7.17
CA GLY A 336 -25.57 0.00 -6.71
C GLY A 336 -24.59 -1.18 -6.94
N THR A 337 -23.28 -0.90 -6.94
CA THR A 337 -22.20 -1.91 -7.12
C THR A 337 -21.50 -2.27 -5.82
N ALA A 338 -21.78 -1.59 -4.72
CA ALA A 338 -21.23 -1.91 -3.41
C ALA A 338 -21.82 -3.22 -2.84
N ASP A 339 -20.99 -4.04 -2.20
CA ASP A 339 -21.42 -5.24 -1.46
C ASP A 339 -22.13 -4.81 -0.17
N THR A 340 -23.47 -4.75 -0.23
CA THR A 340 -24.30 -4.29 0.87
C THR A 340 -24.29 -5.22 2.08
N ASP A 341 -24.07 -6.52 1.87
CA ASP A 341 -24.00 -7.50 2.95
C ASP A 341 -22.69 -7.36 3.71
N ALA A 342 -21.58 -7.19 3.00
CA ALA A 342 -20.28 -6.92 3.60
C ALA A 342 -20.27 -5.58 4.34
N LEU A 343 -20.86 -4.51 3.76
CA LEU A 343 -21.00 -3.20 4.44
C LEU A 343 -21.83 -3.32 5.73
N ALA A 344 -22.94 -4.06 5.70
CA ALA A 344 -23.76 -4.28 6.89
C ALA A 344 -22.99 -5.04 7.99
N ALA A 345 -22.06 -5.91 7.61
CA ALA A 345 -21.23 -6.67 8.55
C ALA A 345 -20.16 -5.83 9.26
N ILE A 346 -19.58 -4.85 8.57
CA ILE A 346 -18.56 -3.96 9.15
C ILE A 346 -19.14 -2.73 9.86
N GLY A 347 -20.41 -2.40 9.58
CA GLY A 347 -21.11 -1.24 10.15
C GLY A 347 -20.75 0.08 9.47
N GLU A 348 -21.00 1.18 10.16
CA GLU A 348 -20.67 2.53 9.70
C GLU A 348 -19.47 3.08 10.49
N LEU A 349 -18.63 3.87 9.82
CA LEU A 349 -17.62 4.66 10.52
C LEU A 349 -18.30 5.67 11.45
N SER A 350 -17.66 5.98 12.57
CA SER A 350 -18.17 6.98 13.52
C SER A 350 -18.45 8.31 12.81
N ALA A 351 -19.60 8.91 13.11
CA ALA A 351 -19.91 10.27 12.64
C ALA A 351 -19.00 11.33 13.30
N ASP A 352 -18.46 11.03 14.49
CA ASP A 352 -17.44 11.83 15.17
C ASP A 352 -16.06 11.25 14.84
N GLN A 353 -15.54 11.61 13.67
CA GLN A 353 -14.23 11.17 13.20
C GLN A 353 -13.41 12.34 12.68
N VAL A 354 -12.10 12.19 12.75
CA VAL A 354 -11.14 13.15 12.21
C VAL A 354 -10.12 12.43 11.33
N THR A 355 -9.77 13.07 10.24
CA THR A 355 -8.72 12.63 9.31
C THR A 355 -7.73 13.79 9.16
N PRO A 356 -6.42 13.60 9.30
CA PRO A 356 -5.46 14.67 9.13
C PRO A 356 -5.45 15.15 7.68
N THR A 357 -5.31 16.45 7.49
CA THR A 357 -4.89 17.02 6.21
C THR A 357 -3.41 16.78 5.98
N ASP A 358 -2.94 16.90 4.73
CA ASP A 358 -1.53 16.76 4.38
C ASP A 358 -0.62 17.67 5.23
N ALA A 359 -1.00 18.94 5.40
CA ALA A 359 -0.25 19.87 6.23
C ALA A 359 -0.17 19.46 7.70
N GLN A 360 -1.23 18.86 8.25
CA GLN A 360 -1.24 18.32 9.60
C GLN A 360 -0.36 17.07 9.72
N ALA A 361 -0.41 16.19 8.72
CA ALA A 361 0.43 15.01 8.68
C ALA A 361 1.93 15.36 8.58
N GLU A 362 2.30 16.34 7.74
CA GLU A 362 3.67 16.84 7.64
C GLU A 362 4.16 17.45 8.97
N ALA A 363 3.34 18.29 9.61
CA ALA A 363 3.68 18.90 10.89
C ALA A 363 3.84 17.85 12.00
N ALA A 364 2.94 16.87 12.06
CA ALA A 364 2.99 15.78 13.02
C ALA A 364 4.22 14.87 12.79
N SER A 365 4.57 14.57 11.52
CA SER A 365 5.79 13.84 11.17
C SER A 365 7.05 14.53 11.68
N ALA A 366 7.17 15.85 11.45
CA ALA A 366 8.31 16.62 11.95
C ALA A 366 8.41 16.58 13.47
N LEU A 367 7.27 16.68 14.17
CA LEU A 367 7.21 16.60 15.63
C LEU A 367 7.62 15.20 16.14
N LEU A 368 7.09 14.13 15.53
CA LEU A 368 7.43 12.75 15.86
C LEU A 368 8.91 12.47 15.65
N ALA A 369 9.50 12.92 14.54
CA ALA A 369 10.92 12.75 14.25
C ALA A 369 11.82 13.42 15.32
N SER A 370 11.35 14.50 15.96
CA SER A 370 12.11 15.20 17.02
C SER A 370 11.90 14.59 18.41
N ASP A 371 10.69 14.14 18.76
CA ASP A 371 10.28 13.93 20.16
C ASP A 371 9.98 12.47 20.52
N TRP A 372 9.69 11.61 19.53
CA TRP A 372 9.25 10.24 19.78
C TRP A 372 10.30 9.39 20.52
N ALA A 373 11.54 9.38 20.03
CA ALA A 373 12.60 8.59 20.66
C ALA A 373 12.85 9.00 22.12
N GLY A 374 12.68 10.29 22.46
CA GLY A 374 12.78 10.79 23.83
C GLY A 374 11.56 10.48 24.71
N ALA A 375 10.46 10.01 24.10
CA ALA A 375 9.25 9.65 24.85
C ALA A 375 9.26 8.18 25.28
N VAL A 376 9.77 7.28 24.43
CA VAL A 376 9.67 5.82 24.59
C VAL A 376 11.01 5.09 24.67
N GLY A 377 12.13 5.81 24.48
CA GLY A 377 13.51 5.29 24.53
C GLY A 377 14.13 5.26 25.92
#